data_602706e055bce7ca1b2e496b179414ab
#
_entry.id   602706e055bce7ca1b2e496b179414ab
#
_cell.length_a   1.000
_cell.length_b   1.000
_cell.length_c   1.000
_cell.angle_alpha   90.00
_cell.angle_beta   90.00
_cell.angle_gamma   90.00
#
_symmetry.space_group_name_H-M   'P 1'
#
loop_
_entity.id
_entity.type
_entity.pdbx_description
1 polymer ?
#
loop_
_entity_poly.entity_id
_entity_poly.type
_entity_poly.pdbx_seq_one_letter_code
_entity_poly.pdbx_strand_id
1 'polypeptide(L)'
;MLFRSVANVAGTGVFARLKFESGVHRVQRVPVTESGGRIHTSAATVAVLPEPDEVDVQIEDKDLKIDIYRASGAGGQHVNTTDSAVRITHLPSGLVVICQDERSQHKNKAKAMQVLRTRLFDQRREAAQGAEAEARRAMVGSGDRSERIRTYNFPQGRVTDHRINLTLHRLPEILEGPGLGELIDALIAEDQAKRLAALGE
;
A
#
# COMPACT_ATOMS: atom_id res chain seq x y z
N MET A 1 -9.55 -22.07 7.98
CA MET A 1 -10.26 -20.79 7.75
C MET A 1 -9.29 -19.68 8.07
N LEU A 2 -8.89 -18.89 7.08
CA LEU A 2 -8.02 -17.72 7.28
C LEU A 2 -8.90 -16.54 7.69
N PHE A 3 -8.69 -16.02 8.88
CA PHE A 3 -9.38 -14.81 9.36
C PHE A 3 -8.57 -13.59 8.89
N ARG A 4 -9.20 -12.63 8.25
CA ARG A 4 -8.60 -11.36 7.87
C ARG A 4 -9.45 -10.23 8.40
N SER A 5 -8.82 -9.30 9.11
CA SER A 5 -9.43 -8.05 9.57
C SER A 5 -8.65 -6.87 9.00
N VAL A 6 -9.35 -5.79 8.69
CA VAL A 6 -8.77 -4.50 8.29
C VAL A 6 -9.36 -3.45 9.22
N ALA A 7 -8.49 -2.62 9.79
CA ALA A 7 -8.90 -1.50 10.64
C ALA A 7 -8.23 -0.22 10.13
N ASN A 8 -9.01 0.86 10.06
CA ASN A 8 -8.48 2.20 9.82
C ASN A 8 -8.29 2.90 11.17
N VAL A 9 -7.08 3.41 11.42
CA VAL A 9 -6.71 4.06 12.68
C VAL A 9 -6.25 5.48 12.36
N ALA A 10 -7.05 6.46 12.75
CA ALA A 10 -6.75 7.88 12.54
C ALA A 10 -6.16 8.53 13.81
N GLY A 11 -5.20 9.41 13.64
CA GLY A 11 -4.60 10.17 14.72
C GLY A 11 -3.22 10.72 14.38
N THR A 12 -2.74 11.68 15.14
CA THR A 12 -1.41 12.29 14.92
C THR A 12 -0.30 11.30 15.25
N GLY A 13 0.59 11.03 14.29
CA GLY A 13 1.76 10.19 14.50
C GLY A 13 1.47 8.69 14.68
N VAL A 14 0.24 8.23 14.40
CA VAL A 14 -0.18 6.83 14.57
C VAL A 14 0.72 5.88 13.78
N PHE A 15 0.98 6.17 12.51
CA PHE A 15 1.84 5.34 11.67
C PHE A 15 3.27 5.22 12.23
N ALA A 16 3.84 6.31 12.74
CA ALA A 16 5.18 6.31 13.31
C ALA A 16 5.33 5.35 14.51
N ARG A 17 4.24 5.16 15.29
CA ARG A 17 4.20 4.23 16.40
C ARG A 17 3.85 2.81 15.96
N LEU A 18 2.78 2.64 15.18
CA LEU A 18 2.25 1.34 14.81
C LEU A 18 3.09 0.60 13.75
N LYS A 19 3.95 1.28 12.98
CA LYS A 19 4.84 0.61 12.01
C LYS A 19 5.66 -0.52 12.62
N PHE A 20 5.96 -0.46 13.92
CA PHE A 20 6.69 -1.49 14.65
C PHE A 20 5.86 -2.75 14.95
N GLU A 21 4.54 -2.71 14.73
CA GLU A 21 3.67 -3.88 14.89
C GLU A 21 3.61 -4.73 13.60
N SER A 22 4.19 -4.27 12.51
CA SER A 22 4.25 -5.03 11.25
C SER A 22 5.17 -6.24 11.38
N GLY A 23 4.66 -7.41 10.99
CA GLY A 23 5.40 -8.67 11.02
C GLY A 23 4.58 -9.85 11.50
N VAL A 24 5.28 -10.92 11.89
CA VAL A 24 4.67 -12.18 12.37
C VAL A 24 4.63 -12.21 13.89
N HIS A 25 3.43 -12.33 14.47
CA HIS A 25 3.18 -12.46 15.90
C HIS A 25 2.88 -13.91 16.22
N ARG A 26 3.69 -14.54 17.04
CA ARG A 26 3.51 -15.92 17.50
C ARG A 26 2.71 -15.96 18.79
N VAL A 27 1.67 -16.78 18.82
CA VAL A 27 0.79 -16.95 19.98
C VAL A 27 0.87 -18.39 20.48
N GLN A 28 1.15 -18.55 21.76
CA GLN A 28 1.17 -19.82 22.46
C GLN A 28 0.07 -19.83 23.53
N ARG A 29 -1.00 -20.60 23.28
CA ARG A 29 -2.13 -20.71 24.20
C ARG A 29 -2.77 -22.10 24.12
N VAL A 30 -3.54 -22.46 25.12
CA VAL A 30 -4.48 -23.56 25.04
C VAL A 30 -5.75 -23.05 24.36
N PRO A 31 -6.13 -23.55 23.17
CA PRO A 31 -7.36 -23.14 22.51
C PRO A 31 -8.60 -23.54 23.30
N VAL A 32 -9.70 -22.80 23.16
CA VAL A 32 -10.98 -23.13 23.80
C VAL A 32 -11.53 -24.50 23.35
N THR A 33 -11.15 -24.93 22.14
CA THR A 33 -11.55 -26.21 21.54
C THR A 33 -10.68 -27.40 21.99
N GLU A 34 -9.62 -27.17 22.78
CA GLU A 34 -8.69 -28.20 23.22
C GLU A 34 -9.09 -28.72 24.63
N SER A 35 -9.54 -29.95 24.69
CA SER A 35 -9.97 -30.59 25.95
C SER A 35 -8.80 -31.19 26.78
N GLY A 36 -7.67 -31.45 26.13
CA GLY A 36 -6.50 -32.09 26.75
C GLY A 36 -5.48 -31.12 27.36
N GLY A 37 -5.77 -29.80 27.38
CA GLY A 37 -4.88 -28.80 27.95
C GLY A 37 -3.58 -28.56 27.17
N ARG A 38 -3.47 -29.05 25.94
CA ARG A 38 -2.27 -28.89 25.11
C ARG A 38 -2.08 -27.46 24.65
N ILE A 39 -0.85 -26.96 24.79
CA ILE A 39 -0.48 -25.65 24.28
C ILE A 39 -0.30 -25.74 22.76
N HIS A 40 -1.08 -24.94 22.03
CA HIS A 40 -0.95 -24.79 20.58
C HIS A 40 -0.18 -23.51 20.26
N THR A 41 0.62 -23.58 19.21
CA THR A 41 1.33 -22.43 18.66
C THR A 41 0.66 -22.01 17.36
N SER A 42 0.18 -20.78 17.30
CA SER A 42 -0.36 -20.13 16.10
C SER A 42 0.42 -18.88 15.76
N ALA A 43 0.23 -18.38 14.55
CA ALA A 43 0.80 -17.12 14.09
C ALA A 43 -0.30 -16.21 13.55
N ALA A 44 -0.16 -14.92 13.81
CA ALA A 44 -0.93 -13.86 13.18
C ALA A 44 0.03 -12.90 12.48
N THR A 45 -0.27 -12.52 11.25
CA THR A 45 0.52 -11.55 10.50
C THR A 45 -0.15 -10.19 10.55
N VAL A 46 0.63 -9.16 10.81
CA VAL A 46 0.17 -7.77 10.86
C VAL A 46 0.91 -6.98 9.79
N ALA A 47 0.18 -6.18 9.02
CA ALA A 47 0.76 -5.20 8.11
C ALA A 47 0.18 -3.83 8.46
N VAL A 48 1.04 -2.87 8.76
CA VAL A 48 0.68 -1.49 9.03
C VAL A 48 1.13 -0.66 7.84
N LEU A 49 0.18 -0.09 7.13
CA LEU A 49 0.42 0.70 5.92
C LEU A 49 -0.12 2.11 6.16
N PRO A 50 0.55 3.15 5.64
CA PRO A 50 -0.05 4.48 5.60
C PRO A 50 -1.25 4.44 4.65
N GLU A 51 -2.26 5.27 4.94
CA GLU A 51 -3.35 5.50 3.99
C GLU A 51 -2.76 6.19 2.75
N PRO A 52 -2.99 5.65 1.54
CA PRO A 52 -2.49 6.29 0.33
C PRO A 52 -3.18 7.63 0.12
N ASP A 53 -2.40 8.64 -0.26
CA ASP A 53 -2.94 9.92 -0.69
C ASP A 53 -3.83 9.74 -1.94
N GLU A 54 -4.83 10.60 -2.09
CA GLU A 54 -5.65 10.62 -3.29
C GLU A 54 -4.74 10.86 -4.52
N VAL A 55 -4.90 10.00 -5.52
CA VAL A 55 -4.13 10.11 -6.76
C VAL A 55 -4.73 11.24 -7.60
N ASP A 56 -4.13 12.42 -7.51
CA ASP A 56 -4.48 13.53 -8.41
C ASP A 56 -3.60 13.48 -9.68
N VAL A 57 -4.26 13.65 -10.83
CA VAL A 57 -3.61 13.68 -12.14
C VAL A 57 -3.71 15.08 -12.71
N GLN A 58 -2.66 15.87 -12.48
CA GLN A 58 -2.48 17.14 -13.17
C GLN A 58 -1.77 16.89 -14.50
N ILE A 59 -2.36 17.41 -15.59
CA ILE A 59 -1.81 17.34 -16.95
C ILE A 59 -1.50 18.77 -17.35
N GLU A 60 -0.24 19.07 -17.58
CA GLU A 60 0.20 20.38 -18.08
C GLU A 60 0.27 20.37 -19.61
N ASP A 61 -0.11 21.48 -20.25
CA ASP A 61 -0.12 21.58 -21.71
C ASP A 61 1.28 21.39 -22.33
N LYS A 62 2.34 21.75 -21.59
CA LYS A 62 3.74 21.54 -22.02
C LYS A 62 4.13 20.07 -22.17
N ASP A 63 3.43 19.18 -21.46
CA ASP A 63 3.69 17.74 -21.44
C ASP A 63 2.92 17.00 -22.52
N LEU A 64 2.15 17.77 -23.33
CA LEU A 64 1.32 17.21 -24.37
C LEU A 64 1.86 17.55 -25.76
N LYS A 65 2.03 16.53 -26.58
CA LYS A 65 2.21 16.68 -28.02
C LYS A 65 0.88 16.35 -28.71
N ILE A 66 0.31 17.32 -29.42
CA ILE A 66 -0.96 17.16 -30.09
C ILE A 66 -0.71 17.20 -31.60
N ASP A 67 -1.00 16.07 -32.26
CA ASP A 67 -0.93 15.93 -33.71
C ASP A 67 -2.35 15.85 -34.28
N ILE A 68 -2.59 16.60 -35.34
CA ILE A 68 -3.88 16.65 -36.04
C ILE A 68 -3.66 16.06 -37.43
N TYR A 69 -4.56 15.19 -37.84
CA TYR A 69 -4.46 14.54 -39.16
C TYR A 69 -5.84 14.12 -39.68
N ARG A 70 -5.86 13.60 -40.90
CA ARG A 70 -7.11 13.12 -41.53
C ARG A 70 -7.53 11.82 -40.91
N ALA A 71 -8.83 11.71 -40.60
CA ALA A 71 -9.40 10.47 -40.15
C ALA A 71 -9.28 9.40 -41.25
N SER A 72 -8.92 8.20 -40.89
CA SER A 72 -8.88 7.05 -41.79
C SER A 72 -10.11 6.16 -41.56
N GLY A 73 -10.79 5.75 -42.63
CA GLY A 73 -11.95 4.86 -42.55
C GLY A 73 -12.90 5.02 -43.73
N ALA A 74 -13.92 4.14 -43.78
CA ALA A 74 -15.00 4.27 -44.75
C ALA A 74 -15.82 5.53 -44.47
N GLY A 75 -15.77 6.50 -45.35
CA GLY A 75 -16.48 7.78 -45.21
C GLY A 75 -16.60 8.52 -46.52
N GLY A 76 -17.50 9.50 -46.55
CA GLY A 76 -17.71 10.38 -47.72
C GLY A 76 -16.65 11.48 -47.80
N GLN A 77 -16.95 12.51 -48.65
CA GLN A 77 -16.03 13.61 -48.96
C GLN A 77 -15.43 14.31 -47.74
N HIS A 78 -16.18 14.43 -46.62
CA HIS A 78 -15.72 15.11 -45.39
C HIS A 78 -14.53 14.39 -44.72
N VAL A 79 -14.54 13.05 -44.68
CA VAL A 79 -13.45 12.24 -44.06
C VAL A 79 -12.15 12.43 -44.85
N ASN A 80 -12.24 12.58 -46.15
CA ASN A 80 -11.10 12.69 -47.05
C ASN A 80 -10.52 14.11 -47.18
N THR A 81 -11.27 15.13 -46.74
CA THR A 81 -10.89 16.56 -46.95
C THR A 81 -10.60 17.32 -45.65
N THR A 82 -11.05 16.80 -44.49
CA THR A 82 -10.94 17.54 -43.21
C THR A 82 -10.04 16.83 -42.22
N ASP A 83 -9.09 17.56 -41.63
CA ASP A 83 -8.21 17.07 -40.57
C ASP A 83 -8.95 17.07 -39.22
N SER A 84 -9.76 16.03 -38.99
CA SER A 84 -10.62 15.93 -37.80
C SER A 84 -10.05 14.96 -36.71
N ALA A 85 -9.15 14.08 -37.10
CA ALA A 85 -8.53 13.14 -36.15
C ALA A 85 -7.46 13.81 -35.27
N VAL A 86 -7.45 13.49 -34.03
CA VAL A 86 -6.51 14.03 -33.03
C VAL A 86 -5.76 12.89 -32.34
N ARG A 87 -4.43 13.01 -32.31
CA ARG A 87 -3.54 12.16 -31.52
C ARG A 87 -2.90 13.01 -30.43
N ILE A 88 -3.07 12.61 -29.20
CA ILE A 88 -2.42 13.25 -28.06
C ILE A 88 -1.39 12.28 -27.49
N THR A 89 -0.15 12.72 -27.41
CA THR A 89 0.94 11.98 -26.78
C THR A 89 1.31 12.71 -25.49
N HIS A 90 1.23 12.03 -24.37
CA HIS A 90 1.73 12.54 -23.08
C HIS A 90 3.21 12.19 -22.97
N LEU A 91 4.08 13.21 -23.07
CA LEU A 91 5.53 13.05 -23.18
C LEU A 91 6.16 12.31 -22.01
N PRO A 92 5.80 12.62 -20.71
CA PRO A 92 6.43 11.97 -19.57
C PRO A 92 6.10 10.48 -19.45
N SER A 93 4.88 10.06 -19.78
CA SER A 93 4.45 8.66 -19.66
C SER A 93 4.53 7.87 -20.96
N GLY A 94 4.71 8.54 -22.09
CA GLY A 94 4.67 7.92 -23.43
C GLY A 94 3.29 7.44 -23.87
N LEU A 95 2.23 7.72 -23.09
CA LEU A 95 0.86 7.33 -23.44
C LEU A 95 0.37 8.09 -24.67
N VAL A 96 -0.18 7.34 -25.61
CA VAL A 96 -0.76 7.88 -26.85
C VAL A 96 -2.25 7.58 -26.88
N VAL A 97 -3.04 8.61 -27.13
CA VAL A 97 -4.49 8.51 -27.34
C VAL A 97 -4.85 9.07 -28.69
N ILE A 98 -5.60 8.31 -29.47
CA ILE A 98 -6.11 8.69 -30.79
C ILE A 98 -7.63 8.77 -30.69
N CYS A 99 -8.21 9.84 -31.21
CA CYS A 99 -9.65 10.02 -31.32
C CYS A 99 -10.01 10.55 -32.68
N GLN A 100 -10.88 9.83 -33.40
CA GLN A 100 -11.35 10.19 -34.76
C GLN A 100 -12.86 9.91 -34.94
N ASP A 101 -13.59 9.78 -33.84
CA ASP A 101 -14.99 9.31 -33.84
C ASP A 101 -15.95 10.41 -34.33
N GLU A 102 -15.60 11.68 -34.05
CA GLU A 102 -16.45 12.84 -34.36
C GLU A 102 -15.94 13.59 -35.57
N ARG A 103 -16.88 14.28 -36.25
CA ARG A 103 -16.53 15.16 -37.36
C ARG A 103 -15.80 16.45 -36.96
N SER A 104 -15.92 16.80 -35.67
CA SER A 104 -15.32 18.01 -35.10
C SER A 104 -13.99 17.71 -34.43
N GLN A 105 -12.91 18.32 -34.87
CA GLN A 105 -11.60 18.27 -34.26
C GLN A 105 -11.62 18.63 -32.75
N HIS A 106 -12.38 19.69 -32.40
CA HIS A 106 -12.49 20.14 -31.00
C HIS A 106 -13.13 19.08 -30.11
N LYS A 107 -14.18 18.38 -30.59
CA LYS A 107 -14.81 17.30 -29.87
C LYS A 107 -13.87 16.12 -29.72
N ASN A 108 -13.14 15.76 -30.79
CA ASN A 108 -12.12 14.70 -30.73
C ASN A 108 -10.99 15.03 -29.74
N LYS A 109 -10.52 16.29 -29.73
CA LYS A 109 -9.52 16.75 -28.77
C LYS A 109 -10.03 16.63 -27.32
N ALA A 110 -11.24 17.12 -27.05
CA ALA A 110 -11.84 17.02 -25.70
C ALA A 110 -11.99 15.57 -25.24
N LYS A 111 -12.48 14.69 -26.13
CA LYS A 111 -12.63 13.25 -25.86
C LYS A 111 -11.27 12.58 -25.65
N ALA A 112 -10.28 12.89 -26.48
CA ALA A 112 -8.93 12.36 -26.33
C ALA A 112 -8.29 12.78 -25.00
N MET A 113 -8.48 14.02 -24.54
CA MET A 113 -8.04 14.52 -23.24
C MET A 113 -8.72 13.78 -22.08
N GLN A 114 -10.02 13.54 -22.19
CA GLN A 114 -10.75 12.78 -21.16
C GLN A 114 -10.22 11.34 -21.05
N VAL A 115 -10.03 10.67 -22.19
CA VAL A 115 -9.46 9.30 -22.22
C VAL A 115 -8.04 9.29 -21.69
N LEU A 116 -7.22 10.28 -22.01
CA LEU A 116 -5.85 10.40 -21.50
C LEU A 116 -5.84 10.54 -19.98
N ARG A 117 -6.69 11.41 -19.40
CA ARG A 117 -6.82 11.55 -17.95
C ARG A 117 -7.19 10.25 -17.27
N THR A 118 -8.17 9.53 -17.81
CA THR A 118 -8.60 8.24 -17.26
C THR A 118 -7.45 7.23 -17.28
N ARG A 119 -6.72 7.10 -18.40
CA ARG A 119 -5.60 6.16 -18.51
C ARG A 119 -4.43 6.50 -17.58
N LEU A 120 -4.10 7.78 -17.43
CA LEU A 120 -3.08 8.24 -16.51
C LEU A 120 -3.47 7.99 -15.06
N PHE A 121 -4.74 8.22 -14.71
CA PHE A 121 -5.29 7.91 -13.40
C PHE A 121 -5.21 6.41 -13.10
N ASP A 122 -5.65 5.57 -14.04
CA ASP A 122 -5.60 4.11 -13.88
C ASP A 122 -4.15 3.62 -13.72
N GLN A 123 -3.22 4.11 -14.54
CA GLN A 123 -1.81 3.76 -14.47
C GLN A 123 -1.20 4.14 -13.10
N ARG A 124 -1.47 5.36 -12.60
CA ARG A 124 -0.98 5.78 -11.27
C ARG A 124 -1.60 4.97 -10.14
N ARG A 125 -2.90 4.68 -10.24
CA ARG A 125 -3.60 3.85 -9.26
C ARG A 125 -3.05 2.43 -9.23
N GLU A 126 -2.80 1.82 -10.37
CA GLU A 126 -2.19 0.48 -10.46
C GLU A 126 -0.77 0.48 -9.88
N ALA A 127 0.04 1.49 -10.17
CA ALA A 127 1.38 1.64 -9.60
C ALA A 127 1.34 1.78 -8.07
N ALA A 128 0.43 2.61 -7.54
CA ALA A 128 0.25 2.78 -6.10
C ALA A 128 -0.21 1.48 -5.41
N GLN A 129 -1.19 0.78 -6.00
CA GLN A 129 -1.66 -0.51 -5.50
C GLN A 129 -0.57 -1.60 -5.57
N GLY A 130 0.24 -1.59 -6.63
CA GLY A 130 1.39 -2.49 -6.77
C GLY A 130 2.42 -2.27 -5.67
N ALA A 131 2.79 -1.02 -5.42
CA ALA A 131 3.73 -0.65 -4.35
C ALA A 131 3.18 -1.01 -2.95
N GLU A 132 1.89 -0.77 -2.69
CA GLU A 132 1.24 -1.18 -1.44
C GLU A 132 1.25 -2.71 -1.26
N ALA A 133 0.94 -3.45 -2.32
CA ALA A 133 0.93 -4.91 -2.28
C ALA A 133 2.33 -5.48 -2.02
N GLU A 134 3.36 -4.88 -2.62
CA GLU A 134 4.75 -5.26 -2.41
C GLU A 134 5.21 -4.93 -0.98
N ALA A 135 4.93 -3.73 -0.49
CA ALA A 135 5.20 -3.34 0.89
C ALA A 135 4.53 -4.30 1.89
N ARG A 136 3.28 -4.66 1.66
CA ARG A 136 2.54 -5.63 2.48
C ARG A 136 3.20 -7.01 2.47
N ARG A 137 3.65 -7.50 1.30
CA ARG A 137 4.38 -8.78 1.20
C ARG A 137 5.69 -8.74 1.97
N ALA A 138 6.44 -7.66 1.86
CA ALA A 138 7.71 -7.50 2.57
C ALA A 138 7.50 -7.52 4.11
N MET A 139 6.42 -6.90 4.62
CA MET A 139 6.10 -6.88 6.05
C MET A 139 5.64 -8.24 6.58
N VAL A 140 4.89 -9.00 5.78
CA VAL A 140 4.30 -10.30 6.18
C VAL A 140 5.31 -11.44 6.01
N GLY A 141 6.28 -11.30 5.09
CA GLY A 141 7.24 -12.35 4.75
C GLY A 141 6.53 -13.61 4.27
N SER A 142 7.04 -14.77 4.64
CA SER A 142 6.40 -16.08 4.38
C SER A 142 5.20 -16.34 5.30
N GLY A 143 5.03 -15.55 6.37
CA GLY A 143 4.04 -15.78 7.40
C GLY A 143 4.38 -16.96 8.31
N ASP A 144 5.55 -17.55 8.17
CA ASP A 144 6.00 -18.66 9.02
C ASP A 144 6.23 -18.18 10.47
N ARG A 145 5.80 -18.97 11.41
CA ARG A 145 6.00 -18.74 12.85
C ARG A 145 7.47 -18.70 13.28
N SER A 146 8.39 -19.11 12.43
CA SER A 146 9.85 -18.98 12.65
C SER A 146 10.33 -17.54 12.48
N GLU A 147 9.68 -16.74 11.60
CA GLU A 147 10.00 -15.33 11.31
C GLU A 147 9.37 -14.36 12.32
N ARG A 148 8.99 -14.85 13.48
CA ARG A 148 8.30 -14.09 14.52
C ARG A 148 9.08 -12.86 14.97
N ILE A 149 8.42 -11.71 15.01
CA ILE A 149 8.92 -10.51 15.67
C ILE A 149 8.62 -10.53 17.19
N ARG A 150 7.45 -11.09 17.57
CA ARG A 150 7.00 -11.11 18.96
C ARG A 150 6.32 -12.45 19.31
N THR A 151 6.47 -12.88 20.57
CA THR A 151 5.80 -14.07 21.09
C THR A 151 4.93 -13.70 22.28
N TYR A 152 3.68 -14.13 22.25
CA TYR A 152 2.70 -14.02 23.32
C TYR A 152 2.52 -15.40 23.95
N ASN A 153 3.01 -15.59 25.18
CA ASN A 153 2.93 -16.84 25.90
C ASN A 153 1.88 -16.73 27.01
N PHE A 154 0.69 -17.25 26.75
CA PHE A 154 -0.44 -17.18 27.66
C PHE A 154 -0.22 -17.99 28.94
N PRO A 155 0.28 -19.25 28.90
CA PRO A 155 0.56 -20.02 30.11
C PRO A 155 1.54 -19.36 31.09
N GLN A 156 2.49 -18.59 30.55
CA GLN A 156 3.49 -17.89 31.35
C GLN A 156 3.17 -16.40 31.60
N GLY A 157 2.05 -15.91 31.05
CA GLY A 157 1.63 -14.51 31.19
C GLY A 157 2.64 -13.50 30.64
N ARG A 158 3.49 -13.89 29.68
CA ARG A 158 4.59 -13.05 29.18
C ARG A 158 4.49 -12.75 27.68
N VAL A 159 5.04 -11.58 27.32
CA VAL A 159 5.29 -11.17 25.93
C VAL A 159 6.78 -10.94 25.75
N THR A 160 7.35 -11.49 24.68
CA THR A 160 8.77 -11.29 24.33
C THR A 160 8.86 -10.69 22.93
N ASP A 161 9.45 -9.51 22.80
CA ASP A 161 9.84 -8.94 21.51
C ASP A 161 11.26 -9.39 21.16
N HIS A 162 11.40 -10.17 20.08
CA HIS A 162 12.65 -10.78 19.69
C HIS A 162 13.63 -9.81 19.00
N ARG A 163 13.16 -8.65 18.55
CA ARG A 163 14.01 -7.66 17.88
C ARG A 163 14.94 -6.93 18.84
N ILE A 164 14.46 -6.74 20.09
CA ILE A 164 15.18 -6.05 21.16
C ILE A 164 15.39 -6.94 22.40
N ASN A 165 15.02 -8.22 22.32
CA ASN A 165 15.08 -9.19 23.42
C ASN A 165 14.38 -8.73 24.72
N LEU A 166 13.35 -7.88 24.60
CA LEU A 166 12.58 -7.38 25.74
C LEU A 166 11.47 -8.39 26.09
N THR A 167 11.41 -8.75 27.37
CA THR A 167 10.37 -9.64 27.91
C THR A 167 9.62 -8.93 29.04
N LEU A 168 8.28 -8.88 28.92
CA LEU A 168 7.38 -8.31 29.90
C LEU A 168 6.40 -9.39 30.39
N HIS A 169 6.22 -9.48 31.74
CA HIS A 169 5.32 -10.46 32.38
C HIS A 169 3.95 -9.87 32.70
N ARG A 170 3.40 -9.07 31.77
CA ARG A 170 2.13 -8.35 31.88
C ARG A 170 1.27 -8.55 30.63
N LEU A 171 1.13 -9.81 30.21
CA LEU A 171 0.39 -10.15 28.98
C LEU A 171 -1.02 -9.53 28.92
N PRO A 172 -1.88 -9.58 29.98
CA PRO A 172 -3.21 -8.98 29.92
C PRO A 172 -3.16 -7.47 29.62
N GLU A 173 -2.32 -6.72 30.33
CA GLU A 173 -2.20 -5.26 30.14
C GLU A 173 -1.73 -4.88 28.73
N ILE A 174 -0.87 -5.73 28.12
CA ILE A 174 -0.39 -5.53 26.76
C ILE A 174 -1.50 -5.78 25.75
N LEU A 175 -2.35 -6.80 25.96
CA LEU A 175 -3.48 -7.10 25.07
C LEU A 175 -4.62 -6.09 25.19
N GLU A 176 -4.84 -5.51 26.36
CA GLU A 176 -5.84 -4.48 26.61
C GLU A 176 -5.38 -3.08 26.15
N GLY A 177 -4.09 -2.92 25.83
CA GLY A 177 -3.53 -1.70 25.26
C GLY A 177 -2.57 -0.92 26.15
N PRO A 178 -2.83 -0.70 27.46
CA PRO A 178 -1.97 0.16 28.29
C PRO A 178 -0.49 -0.27 28.31
N GLY A 179 -0.22 -1.59 28.36
CA GLY A 179 1.13 -2.12 28.36
C GLY A 179 1.84 -2.15 27.00
N LEU A 180 1.11 -1.97 25.89
CA LEU A 180 1.67 -1.98 24.52
C LEU A 180 2.58 -0.77 24.30
N GLY A 181 2.26 0.38 24.90
CA GLY A 181 3.03 1.62 24.79
C GLY A 181 4.49 1.41 25.18
N GLU A 182 4.78 0.70 26.26
CA GLU A 182 6.14 0.42 26.75
C GLU A 182 6.98 -0.36 25.72
N LEU A 183 6.38 -1.37 25.07
CA LEU A 183 7.05 -2.11 23.99
C LEU A 183 7.36 -1.23 22.77
N ILE A 184 6.41 -0.40 22.39
CA ILE A 184 6.58 0.52 21.24
C ILE A 184 7.65 1.56 21.56
N ASP A 185 7.65 2.15 22.76
CA ASP A 185 8.61 3.16 23.15
C ASP A 185 10.03 2.60 23.21
N ALA A 186 10.21 1.37 23.69
CA ALA A 186 11.49 0.66 23.64
C ALA A 186 11.97 0.41 22.20
N LEU A 187 11.07 0.03 21.29
CA LEU A 187 11.40 -0.15 19.87
C LEU A 187 11.75 1.18 19.18
N ILE A 188 11.07 2.27 19.53
CA ILE A 188 11.39 3.61 19.03
C ILE A 188 12.80 4.04 19.49
N ALA A 189 13.11 3.82 20.77
CA ALA A 189 14.44 4.15 21.31
C ALA A 189 15.55 3.37 20.60
N GLU A 190 15.36 2.09 20.36
CA GLU A 190 16.30 1.25 19.63
C GLU A 190 16.45 1.68 18.15
N ASP A 191 15.35 2.01 17.46
CA ASP A 191 15.37 2.52 16.08
C ASP A 191 16.14 3.86 16.00
N GLN A 192 15.92 4.75 16.97
CA GLN A 192 16.64 6.04 17.07
C GLN A 192 18.13 5.82 17.31
N ALA A 193 18.49 4.91 18.22
CA ALA A 193 19.89 4.59 18.51
C ALA A 193 20.61 4.04 17.28
N LYS A 194 19.98 3.13 16.54
CA LYS A 194 20.53 2.59 15.28
C LYS A 194 20.72 3.66 14.21
N ARG A 195 19.76 4.57 14.07
CA ARG A 195 19.87 5.68 13.10
C ARG A 195 20.99 6.66 13.47
N LEU A 196 21.15 6.96 14.74
CA LEU A 196 22.23 7.83 15.21
C LEU A 196 23.60 7.18 14.99
N ALA A 197 23.72 5.88 15.27
CA ALA A 197 24.96 5.14 15.00
C ALA A 197 25.33 5.15 13.50
N ALA A 198 24.36 4.98 12.62
CA ALA A 198 24.57 5.01 11.16
C ALA A 198 24.92 6.42 10.59
N LEU A 199 24.63 7.49 11.33
CA LEU A 199 24.97 8.86 10.94
C LEU A 199 26.36 9.28 11.46
N GLY A 200 26.98 8.50 12.37
CA GLY A 200 28.30 8.76 12.95
C GLY A 200 29.44 8.00 12.26
N GLU A 201 29.11 7.17 11.24
CA GLU A 201 30.05 6.55 10.32
C GLU A 201 30.16 7.38 9.01
#